data_e573e4f874160d8789ae3a90057f0875
#
_entry.id   e573e4f874160d8789ae3a90057f0875
#
_cell.length_a   1.000
_cell.length_b   1.000
_cell.length_c   1.000
_cell.angle_alpha   90.00
_cell.angle_beta   90.00
_cell.angle_gamma   90.00
#
_symmetry.space_group_name_H-M   'P 1'
#
loop_
_entity.id
_entity.type
_entity.pdbx_description
1 polymer ?
#
loop_
_entity_poly.entity_id
_entity_poly.type
_entity_poly.pdbx_seq_one_letter_code
_entity_poly.pdbx_strand_id
1 'polypeptide(L)'
;MQIWVDADACPTVIREILFRAAERTGVRMTLVANKPLRLPTAPNLRFLQVPQGFDAADKRIVELMEQNDLVVTADVPLAAAVIEKGGTALNPRGELYTKENVRERLSVRNFLDELRSGGVNTGGPPALSQRERQVFANQLDTWLAKRAKIVGSS
;
A
#
# COMPACT_ATOMS: atom_id res chain seq x y z
N MET A 1 -2.70 -15.06 3.38
CA MET A 1 -3.05 -13.75 2.81
C MET A 1 -3.10 -12.73 3.93
N GLN A 2 -2.23 -11.75 3.86
CA GLN A 2 -2.10 -10.70 4.87
C GLN A 2 -1.88 -9.36 4.18
N ILE A 3 -1.95 -8.27 4.97
CA ILE A 3 -1.80 -6.91 4.44
C ILE A 3 -0.49 -6.31 4.95
N TRP A 4 0.25 -5.68 4.04
CA TRP A 4 1.44 -4.90 4.33
C TRP A 4 1.15 -3.45 3.98
N VAL A 5 1.50 -2.53 4.85
CA VAL A 5 1.25 -1.11 4.65
C VAL A 5 2.57 -0.36 4.65
N ASP A 6 2.85 0.34 3.54
CA ASP A 6 3.95 1.29 3.45
C ASP A 6 3.50 2.57 4.18
N ALA A 7 3.69 2.59 5.49
CA ALA A 7 2.99 3.51 6.37
C ALA A 7 3.52 4.94 6.33
N ASP A 8 4.80 5.14 5.97
CA ASP A 8 5.36 6.51 5.89
C ASP A 8 4.67 7.34 4.82
N ALA A 9 4.16 6.69 3.77
CA ALA A 9 3.48 7.36 2.66
C ALA A 9 1.96 7.18 2.70
N CYS A 10 1.41 6.61 3.76
CA CYS A 10 -0.02 6.32 3.85
C CYS A 10 -0.74 7.41 4.67
N PRO A 11 -1.74 8.09 4.09
CA PRO A 11 -2.49 9.10 4.84
C PRO A 11 -3.19 8.52 6.07
N THR A 12 -3.30 9.32 7.11
CA THR A 12 -3.91 8.90 8.38
C THR A 12 -5.32 8.35 8.19
N VAL A 13 -6.14 9.01 7.36
CA VAL A 13 -7.52 8.58 7.12
C VAL A 13 -7.57 7.19 6.46
N ILE A 14 -6.62 6.86 5.62
CA ILE A 14 -6.53 5.54 4.99
C ILE A 14 -6.08 4.50 6.02
N ARG A 15 -5.14 4.84 6.89
CA ARG A 15 -4.74 3.94 7.99
C ARG A 15 -5.94 3.61 8.89
N GLU A 16 -6.80 4.60 9.16
CA GLU A 16 -8.01 4.37 9.96
C GLU A 16 -8.95 3.37 9.28
N ILE A 17 -9.14 3.48 7.97
CA ILE A 17 -9.93 2.52 7.20
C ILE A 17 -9.34 1.13 7.31
N LEU A 18 -8.02 1.03 7.19
CA LEU A 18 -7.29 -0.24 7.32
C LEU A 18 -7.46 -0.84 8.71
N PHE A 19 -7.33 -0.05 9.77
CA PHE A 19 -7.48 -0.53 11.14
C PHE A 19 -8.90 -1.07 11.40
N ARG A 20 -9.92 -0.38 10.92
CA ARG A 20 -11.31 -0.84 11.04
C ARG A 20 -11.53 -2.16 10.31
N ALA A 21 -10.95 -2.28 9.12
CA ALA A 21 -11.05 -3.52 8.35
C ALA A 21 -10.34 -4.68 9.06
N ALA A 22 -9.17 -4.43 9.64
CA ALA A 22 -8.43 -5.43 10.40
C ALA A 22 -9.21 -5.88 11.63
N GLU A 23 -9.84 -4.96 12.34
CA GLU A 23 -10.67 -5.26 13.50
C GLU A 23 -11.87 -6.12 13.10
N ARG A 24 -12.54 -5.74 12.01
CA ARG A 24 -13.75 -6.44 11.54
C ARG A 24 -13.45 -7.86 11.04
N THR A 25 -12.35 -8.05 10.34
CA THR A 25 -12.06 -9.31 9.64
C THR A 25 -11.03 -10.20 10.33
N GLY A 26 -10.26 -9.65 11.26
CA GLY A 26 -9.16 -10.39 11.89
C GLY A 26 -7.96 -10.60 10.97
N VAL A 27 -7.91 -9.94 9.81
CA VAL A 27 -6.79 -10.08 8.89
C VAL A 27 -5.50 -9.59 9.54
N ARG A 28 -4.42 -10.35 9.33
CA ARG A 28 -3.10 -9.94 9.79
C ARG A 28 -2.63 -8.74 8.98
N MET A 29 -2.20 -7.69 9.67
CA MET A 29 -1.75 -6.45 9.04
C MET A 29 -0.46 -5.99 9.69
N THR A 30 0.56 -5.72 8.89
CA THR A 30 1.84 -5.19 9.34
C THR A 30 2.07 -3.83 8.71
N LEU A 31 2.30 -2.82 9.54
CA LEU A 31 2.66 -1.48 9.08
C LEU A 31 4.17 -1.34 9.16
N VAL A 32 4.78 -0.92 8.06
CA VAL A 32 6.23 -0.77 7.95
C VAL A 32 6.54 0.72 7.78
N ALA A 33 7.39 1.26 8.65
CA ALA A 33 7.75 2.67 8.62
C ALA A 33 9.13 2.88 9.22
N ASN A 34 9.75 4.01 8.88
CA ASN A 34 11.02 4.38 9.50
C ASN A 34 10.83 5.18 10.80
N LYS A 35 9.63 5.73 11.02
CA LYS A 35 9.29 6.48 12.25
C LYS A 35 8.31 5.67 13.10
N PRO A 36 8.38 5.78 14.43
CA PRO A 36 7.40 5.11 15.30
C PRO A 36 5.98 5.58 14.99
N LEU A 37 5.05 4.65 14.96
CA LEU A 37 3.63 4.90 14.77
C LEU A 37 2.84 4.29 15.91
N ARG A 38 1.78 4.98 16.32
CA ARG A 38 0.82 4.42 17.25
C ARG A 38 -0.19 3.56 16.51
N LEU A 39 -0.34 2.34 16.98
CA LEU A 39 -1.33 1.40 16.47
C LEU A 39 -2.36 1.09 17.54
N PRO A 40 -3.62 0.81 17.17
CA PRO A 40 -4.54 0.20 18.09
C PRO A 40 -3.97 -1.11 18.62
N THR A 41 -4.27 -1.45 19.86
CA THR A 41 -3.83 -2.71 20.45
C THR A 41 -4.72 -3.83 19.94
N ALA A 42 -4.16 -4.71 19.11
CA ALA A 42 -4.87 -5.85 18.56
C ALA A 42 -3.88 -6.96 18.20
N PRO A 43 -4.25 -8.24 18.39
CA PRO A 43 -3.32 -9.35 18.16
C PRO A 43 -2.93 -9.53 16.69
N ASN A 44 -3.74 -9.03 15.77
CA ASN A 44 -3.50 -9.14 14.33
C ASN A 44 -2.79 -7.93 13.72
N LEU A 45 -2.53 -6.88 14.51
CA LEU A 45 -1.78 -5.70 14.05
C LEU A 45 -0.34 -5.77 14.53
N ARG A 46 0.59 -5.51 13.62
CA ARG A 46 2.03 -5.46 13.91
C ARG A 46 2.62 -4.21 13.34
N PHE A 47 3.67 -3.74 14.00
CA PHE A 47 4.47 -2.63 13.52
C PHE A 47 5.92 -3.10 13.34
N LEU A 48 6.48 -2.81 12.17
CA LEU A 48 7.87 -3.11 11.87
C LEU A 48 8.59 -1.81 11.56
N GLN A 49 9.47 -1.39 12.45
CA GLN A 49 10.28 -0.21 12.24
C GLN A 49 11.52 -0.59 11.43
N VAL A 50 11.80 0.18 10.38
CA VAL A 50 12.98 -0.01 9.54
C VAL A 50 13.91 1.19 9.69
N PRO A 51 15.23 1.03 9.42
CA PRO A 51 16.15 2.17 9.48
C PRO A 51 15.75 3.25 8.48
N GLN A 52 16.10 4.50 8.79
CA GLN A 52 15.97 5.57 7.81
C GLN A 52 16.90 5.26 6.63
N GLY A 53 16.39 5.47 5.43
CA GLY A 53 17.14 5.21 4.24
C GLY A 53 16.21 5.09 3.05
N PHE A 54 16.76 5.33 1.89
CA PHE A 54 16.04 5.20 0.64
C PHE A 54 15.66 3.73 0.43
N ASP A 55 14.41 3.46 0.20
CA ASP A 55 13.87 2.12 -0.10
C ASP A 55 13.95 1.09 1.05
N ALA A 56 14.26 1.49 2.28
CA ALA A 56 14.36 0.54 3.38
C ALA A 56 13.04 -0.20 3.64
N ALA A 57 11.92 0.54 3.68
CA ALA A 57 10.59 -0.07 3.87
C ALA A 57 10.21 -0.93 2.68
N ASP A 58 10.47 -0.46 1.46
CA ASP A 58 10.16 -1.18 0.22
C ASP A 58 10.85 -2.54 0.17
N LYS A 59 12.15 -2.55 0.43
CA LYS A 59 12.94 -3.78 0.42
C LYS A 59 12.41 -4.77 1.45
N ARG A 60 12.10 -4.28 2.64
CA ARG A 60 11.64 -5.14 3.73
C ARG A 60 10.28 -5.76 3.41
N ILE A 61 9.37 -4.98 2.84
CA ILE A 61 8.06 -5.50 2.43
C ILE A 61 8.21 -6.61 1.39
N VAL A 62 9.02 -6.36 0.35
CA VAL A 62 9.22 -7.36 -0.72
C VAL A 62 9.85 -8.64 -0.17
N GLU A 63 10.80 -8.52 0.77
CA GLU A 63 11.43 -9.68 1.39
C GLU A 63 10.42 -10.55 2.16
N LEU A 64 9.54 -9.92 2.92
CA LEU A 64 8.67 -10.60 3.87
C LEU A 64 7.31 -11.00 3.30
N MET A 65 6.83 -10.30 2.28
CA MET A 65 5.52 -10.62 1.70
C MET A 65 5.54 -11.97 1.01
N GLU A 66 4.37 -12.56 0.93
CA GLU A 66 4.16 -13.83 0.23
C GLU A 66 3.18 -13.64 -0.92
N GLN A 67 3.10 -14.63 -1.79
CA GLN A 67 2.15 -14.64 -2.88
C GLN A 67 0.72 -14.43 -2.36
N ASN A 68 -0.07 -13.64 -3.06
CA ASN A 68 -1.45 -13.28 -2.74
C ASN A 68 -1.61 -12.27 -1.58
N ASP A 69 -0.52 -11.79 -0.99
CA ASP A 69 -0.60 -10.73 0.00
C ASP A 69 -1.00 -9.40 -0.65
N LEU A 70 -1.63 -8.52 0.13
CA LEU A 70 -1.96 -7.17 -0.28
C LEU A 70 -0.92 -6.20 0.26
N VAL A 71 -0.40 -5.32 -0.59
CA VAL A 71 0.50 -4.25 -0.19
C VAL A 71 -0.15 -2.90 -0.53
N VAL A 72 -0.28 -2.04 0.46
CA VAL A 72 -0.81 -0.68 0.30
C VAL A 72 0.36 0.28 0.20
N THR A 73 0.53 0.90 -0.95
CA THR A 73 1.66 1.80 -1.21
C THR A 73 1.35 2.79 -2.32
N ALA A 74 1.93 3.99 -2.23
CA ALA A 74 1.93 4.97 -3.31
C ALA A 74 3.20 4.88 -4.17
N ASP A 75 4.14 4.02 -3.80
CA ASP A 75 5.42 3.85 -4.49
C ASP A 75 5.26 2.90 -5.66
N VAL A 76 5.40 3.43 -6.88
CA VAL A 76 5.19 2.64 -8.10
C VAL A 76 6.22 1.52 -8.28
N PRO A 77 7.52 1.75 -8.06
CA PRO A 77 8.49 0.65 -8.11
C PRO A 77 8.19 -0.48 -7.12
N LEU A 78 7.74 -0.16 -5.91
CA LEU A 78 7.33 -1.19 -4.95
C LEU A 78 6.12 -1.96 -5.46
N ALA A 79 5.11 -1.25 -6.00
CA ALA A 79 3.94 -1.90 -6.58
C ALA A 79 4.32 -2.89 -7.69
N ALA A 80 5.26 -2.51 -8.55
CA ALA A 80 5.77 -3.38 -9.61
C ALA A 80 6.40 -4.65 -9.06
N ALA A 81 7.23 -4.52 -8.02
CA ALA A 81 7.89 -5.65 -7.38
C ALA A 81 6.87 -6.58 -6.70
N VAL A 82 5.85 -6.02 -6.08
CA VAL A 82 4.77 -6.79 -5.44
C VAL A 82 4.02 -7.63 -6.48
N ILE A 83 3.63 -7.02 -7.59
CA ILE A 83 2.92 -7.71 -8.68
C ILE A 83 3.78 -8.84 -9.24
N GLU A 84 5.06 -8.57 -9.45
CA GLU A 84 6.00 -9.57 -9.95
C GLU A 84 6.10 -10.79 -9.03
N LYS A 85 6.03 -10.56 -7.72
CA LYS A 85 6.07 -11.62 -6.72
C LYS A 85 4.72 -12.35 -6.55
N GLY A 86 3.69 -11.91 -7.23
CA GLY A 86 2.36 -12.54 -7.18
C GLY A 86 1.41 -11.95 -6.16
N GLY A 87 1.73 -10.79 -5.62
CA GLY A 87 0.87 -10.07 -4.68
C GLY A 87 -0.04 -9.08 -5.39
N THR A 88 -0.87 -8.42 -4.59
CA THR A 88 -1.77 -7.35 -5.04
C THR A 88 -1.28 -6.04 -4.47
N ALA A 89 -1.19 -5.00 -5.28
CA ALA A 89 -0.77 -3.68 -4.84
C ALA A 89 -1.91 -2.68 -5.02
N LEU A 90 -2.18 -1.90 -3.96
CA LEU A 90 -3.28 -0.95 -3.91
C LEU A 90 -2.75 0.42 -3.47
N ASN A 91 -3.07 1.44 -4.27
CA ASN A 91 -2.71 2.82 -3.95
C ASN A 91 -3.65 3.37 -2.87
N PRO A 92 -3.17 4.19 -1.91
CA PRO A 92 -4.04 4.82 -0.91
C PRO A 92 -5.20 5.63 -1.49
N ARG A 93 -5.12 6.07 -2.75
CA ARG A 93 -6.22 6.78 -3.42
C ARG A 93 -7.26 5.83 -4.03
N GLY A 94 -7.08 4.51 -3.86
CA GLY A 94 -8.05 3.51 -4.31
C GLY A 94 -7.72 2.85 -5.63
N GLU A 95 -6.68 3.26 -6.30
CA GLU A 95 -6.31 2.65 -7.59
C GLU A 95 -5.61 1.32 -7.38
N LEU A 96 -6.11 0.28 -8.04
CA LEU A 96 -5.48 -1.02 -8.04
C LEU A 96 -4.39 -1.06 -9.12
N TYR A 97 -3.18 -1.40 -8.73
CA TYR A 97 -2.08 -1.51 -9.67
C TYR A 97 -2.19 -2.81 -10.47
N THR A 98 -1.87 -2.74 -11.76
CA THR A 98 -1.80 -3.88 -12.68
C THR A 98 -0.45 -3.84 -13.39
N LYS A 99 -0.08 -4.93 -14.07
CA LYS A 99 1.15 -4.94 -14.86
C LYS A 99 1.16 -3.82 -15.90
N GLU A 100 0.01 -3.57 -16.51
CA GLU A 100 -0.11 -2.55 -17.56
C GLU A 100 0.00 -1.13 -16.98
N ASN A 101 -0.79 -0.80 -15.95
CA ASN A 101 -0.79 0.56 -15.42
C ASN A 101 0.50 0.89 -14.66
N VAL A 102 1.18 -0.11 -14.10
CA VAL A 102 2.47 0.09 -13.45
C VAL A 102 3.53 0.53 -14.46
N ARG A 103 3.53 -0.07 -15.66
CA ARG A 103 4.44 0.35 -16.74
C ARG A 103 4.21 1.78 -17.15
N GLU A 104 2.95 2.16 -17.34
CA GLU A 104 2.59 3.54 -17.67
C GLU A 104 3.02 4.50 -16.55
N ARG A 105 2.76 4.14 -15.31
CA ARG A 105 3.11 4.96 -14.15
C ARG A 105 4.61 5.15 -14.00
N LEU A 106 5.40 4.11 -14.26
CA LEU A 106 6.86 4.22 -14.24
C LEU A 106 7.37 5.19 -15.30
N SER A 107 6.80 5.15 -16.51
CA SER A 107 7.14 6.09 -17.58
C SER A 107 6.77 7.52 -17.23
N VAL A 108 5.58 7.75 -16.69
CA VAL A 108 5.13 9.07 -16.26
C VAL A 108 6.03 9.60 -15.13
N ARG A 109 6.38 8.76 -14.18
CA ARG A 109 7.26 9.14 -13.08
C ARG A 109 8.62 9.60 -13.60
N ASN A 110 9.21 8.85 -14.52
CA ASN A 110 10.50 9.22 -15.13
C ASN A 110 10.41 10.55 -15.85
N PHE A 111 9.34 10.78 -16.60
CA PHE A 111 9.10 12.03 -17.29
C PHE A 111 8.98 13.21 -16.32
N LEU A 112 8.24 13.05 -15.21
CA LEU A 112 8.09 14.08 -14.20
C LEU A 112 9.41 14.37 -13.48
N ASP A 113 10.23 13.36 -13.24
CA ASP A 113 11.55 13.54 -12.66
C ASP A 113 12.46 14.35 -13.58
N GLU A 114 12.42 14.10 -14.88
CA GLU A 114 13.15 14.87 -15.87
C GLU A 114 12.71 16.33 -15.87
N LEU A 115 11.40 16.60 -15.82
CA LEU A 115 10.86 17.95 -15.75
C LEU A 115 11.32 18.69 -14.50
N ARG A 116 11.33 18.03 -13.35
CA ARG A 116 11.80 18.61 -12.09
C ARG A 116 13.29 18.95 -12.17
N SER A 117 14.07 18.06 -12.74
CA SER A 117 15.50 18.30 -12.97
C SER A 117 15.75 19.47 -13.88
N GLY A 118 14.84 19.74 -14.83
CA GLY A 118 14.87 20.89 -15.72
C GLY A 118 14.36 22.18 -15.10
N GLY A 119 14.00 22.19 -13.81
CA GLY A 119 13.51 23.39 -13.14
C GLY A 119 12.02 23.64 -13.28
N VAL A 120 11.28 22.71 -13.85
CA VAL A 120 9.82 22.81 -13.98
C VAL A 120 9.14 22.38 -12.69
N ASN A 121 8.27 23.23 -12.17
CA ASN A 121 7.48 22.92 -11.01
C ASN A 121 6.21 22.16 -11.44
N THR A 122 6.15 20.87 -11.11
CA THR A 122 5.01 20.02 -11.45
C THR A 122 3.92 20.02 -10.37
N GLY A 123 4.16 20.69 -9.24
CA GLY A 123 3.25 20.68 -8.09
C GLY A 123 3.23 19.33 -7.37
N GLY A 124 2.59 19.28 -6.20
CA GLY A 124 2.36 18.05 -5.45
C GLY A 124 1.02 17.42 -5.81
N PRO A 125 0.76 16.19 -5.36
CA PRO A 125 -0.55 15.57 -5.55
C PRO A 125 -1.64 16.33 -4.76
N PRO A 126 -2.87 16.38 -5.26
CA PRO A 126 -3.97 17.02 -4.54
C PRO A 126 -4.31 16.24 -3.25
N ALA A 127 -4.96 16.91 -2.32
CA ALA A 127 -5.45 16.28 -1.11
C ALA A 127 -6.39 15.11 -1.44
N LEU A 128 -6.41 14.11 -0.57
CA LEU A 128 -7.26 12.93 -0.73
C LEU A 128 -8.73 13.31 -0.66
N SER A 129 -9.49 12.99 -1.70
CA SER A 129 -10.93 13.28 -1.76
C SER A 129 -11.74 12.21 -1.06
N GLN A 130 -12.99 12.54 -0.73
CA GLN A 130 -13.92 11.56 -0.13
C GLN A 130 -14.22 10.43 -1.11
N ARG A 131 -14.29 10.72 -2.40
CA ARG A 131 -14.47 9.70 -3.44
C ARG A 131 -13.31 8.71 -3.44
N GLU A 132 -12.08 9.21 -3.35
CA GLU A 132 -10.89 8.36 -3.31
C GLU A 132 -10.88 7.46 -2.09
N ARG A 133 -11.28 7.99 -0.94
CA ARG A 133 -11.41 7.18 0.29
C ARG A 133 -12.42 6.07 0.11
N GLN A 134 -13.55 6.36 -0.51
CA GLN A 134 -14.59 5.35 -0.76
C GLN A 134 -14.11 4.30 -1.76
N VAL A 135 -13.43 4.71 -2.81
CA VAL A 135 -12.85 3.78 -3.78
C VAL A 135 -11.83 2.86 -3.11
N PHE A 136 -10.97 3.42 -2.26
CA PHE A 136 -10.02 2.63 -1.49
C PHE A 136 -10.74 1.58 -0.63
N ALA A 137 -11.75 2.00 0.12
CA ALA A 137 -12.51 1.10 0.99
C ALA A 137 -13.16 -0.03 0.19
N ASN A 138 -13.71 0.29 -0.98
CA ASN A 138 -14.34 -0.70 -1.86
C ASN A 138 -13.34 -1.72 -2.39
N GLN A 139 -12.16 -1.28 -2.82
CA GLN A 139 -11.12 -2.18 -3.30
C GLN A 139 -10.60 -3.07 -2.18
N LEU A 140 -10.42 -2.50 -1.00
CA LEU A 140 -10.00 -3.27 0.17
C LEU A 140 -11.02 -4.35 0.51
N ASP A 141 -12.31 -3.99 0.52
CA ASP A 141 -13.39 -4.94 0.81
C ASP A 141 -13.43 -6.07 -0.23
N THR A 142 -13.19 -5.76 -1.49
CA THR A 142 -13.14 -6.76 -2.56
C THR A 142 -12.02 -7.79 -2.30
N TRP A 143 -10.83 -7.30 -1.93
CA TRP A 143 -9.72 -8.18 -1.60
C TRP A 143 -10.02 -9.03 -0.36
N LEU A 144 -10.58 -8.41 0.67
CA LEU A 144 -10.94 -9.11 1.91
C LEU A 144 -12.00 -10.19 1.67
N ALA A 145 -12.95 -9.94 0.78
CA ALA A 145 -13.96 -10.93 0.41
C ALA A 145 -13.34 -12.14 -0.28
N LYS A 146 -12.38 -11.92 -1.17
CA LYS A 146 -11.65 -13.00 -1.82
C LYS A 146 -10.84 -13.81 -0.80
N ARG A 147 -10.18 -13.12 0.12
CA ARG A 147 -9.43 -13.75 1.20
C ARG A 147 -10.34 -14.64 2.05
N ALA A 148 -11.51 -14.14 2.42
CA ALA A 148 -12.47 -14.90 3.24
C ALA A 148 -12.91 -16.18 2.55
N LYS A 149 -13.13 -16.16 1.23
CA LYS A 149 -13.48 -17.36 0.45
C LYS A 149 -12.35 -18.39 0.47
N ILE A 150 -11.11 -17.94 0.31
CA ILE A 150 -9.94 -18.83 0.28
C ILE A 150 -9.66 -19.41 1.65
N VAL A 151 -9.63 -18.58 2.68
CA VAL A 151 -9.31 -18.98 4.04
C VAL A 151 -10.47 -19.73 4.70
N GLY A 152 -11.71 -19.33 4.41
CA GLY A 152 -12.91 -19.91 5.01
C GLY A 152 -13.38 -21.21 4.39
N SER A 153 -12.81 -21.63 3.26
CA SER A 153 -13.21 -22.87 2.59
C SER A 153 -12.38 -24.09 3.00
N SER A 154 -11.57 -23.94 4.01
CA SER A 154 -10.79 -25.05 4.57
C SER A 154 -11.61 -25.96 5.46
#